data_c97cd7ee844ed200cc9338743889fe9e
#
_entry.id   c97cd7ee844ed200cc9338743889fe9e
#
_cell.length_a   1.000
_cell.length_b   1.000
_cell.length_c   1.000
_cell.angle_alpha   90.00
_cell.angle_beta   90.00
_cell.angle_gamma   90.00
#
_symmetry.space_group_name_H-M   'P 1'
#
loop_
_entity.id
_entity.type
_entity.pdbx_description
1 polymer ?
#
loop_
_entity_poly.entity_id
_entity_poly.type
_entity_poly.pdbx_seq_one_letter_code
_entity_poly.pdbx_strand_id
1 'polypeptide(L)'
;VAYALGIAPTIVSWEGEAACHLEVLANNSSFATKLKSAVNIPVKMPLIGNKLDLAYFWQSWLNYHASVEDKAFAFHYALAQGFAELAANQARQHQCRTIVLSGGVMHNQLLRRLLKENLSEFHVLSAHKLPMGDGGLSLGQAVIAMHRN
;
A
#
# COMPACT_ATOMS: atom_id res chain seq x y z
N VAL A 1 10.83 6.54 -4.93
CA VAL A 1 11.40 5.18 -5.04
C VAL A 1 11.64 4.84 -6.50
N ALA A 2 10.62 4.89 -7.39
CA ALA A 2 10.78 4.56 -8.80
C ALA A 2 11.94 5.32 -9.46
N TYR A 3 12.04 6.62 -9.22
CA TYR A 3 13.15 7.45 -9.70
C TYR A 3 14.51 6.97 -9.14
N ALA A 4 14.57 6.66 -7.85
CA ALA A 4 15.81 6.19 -7.21
C ALA A 4 16.25 4.81 -7.71
N LEU A 5 15.34 4.02 -8.29
CA LEU A 5 15.62 2.74 -8.95
C LEU A 5 15.90 2.88 -10.45
N GLY A 6 15.85 4.09 -11.01
CA GLY A 6 16.07 4.33 -12.44
C GLY A 6 14.96 3.82 -13.37
N ILE A 7 13.77 3.53 -12.83
CA ILE A 7 12.62 2.99 -13.59
C ILE A 7 11.49 4.02 -13.83
N ALA A 8 11.62 5.20 -13.26
CA ALA A 8 10.65 6.26 -13.54
C ALA A 8 10.83 6.76 -14.98
N PRO A 9 9.74 6.90 -15.76
CA PRO A 9 9.82 7.44 -17.10
C PRO A 9 10.29 8.90 -17.05
N THR A 10 11.06 9.32 -18.07
CA THR A 10 11.52 10.71 -18.20
C THR A 10 10.34 11.67 -18.42
N ILE A 11 9.32 11.19 -19.13
CA ILE A 11 8.06 11.90 -19.34
C ILE A 11 6.95 10.96 -18.88
N VAL A 12 6.13 11.42 -17.96
CA VAL A 12 4.99 10.66 -17.44
C VAL A 12 3.82 10.84 -18.43
N SER A 13 3.34 9.73 -19.00
CA SER A 13 2.25 9.73 -19.98
C SER A 13 0.86 9.75 -19.33
N TRP A 14 0.76 9.27 -18.08
CA TRP A 14 -0.47 9.22 -17.28
C TRP A 14 -0.18 9.18 -15.80
N GLU A 15 -1.16 9.60 -15.00
CA GLU A 15 -1.04 9.62 -13.54
C GLU A 15 -0.84 8.21 -12.97
N GLY A 16 0.21 8.04 -12.15
CA GLY A 16 0.52 6.75 -11.52
C GLY A 16 1.42 5.83 -12.33
N GLU A 17 1.87 6.19 -13.54
CA GLU A 17 2.71 5.35 -14.40
C GLU A 17 3.95 4.81 -13.67
N ALA A 18 4.70 5.69 -13.00
CA ALA A 18 5.87 5.29 -12.24
C ALA A 18 5.54 4.32 -11.09
N ALA A 19 4.37 4.46 -10.47
CA ALA A 19 3.91 3.56 -9.43
C ALA A 19 3.53 2.18 -9.99
N CYS A 20 2.93 2.13 -11.17
CA CYS A 20 2.62 0.87 -11.87
C CYS A 20 3.90 0.14 -12.29
N HIS A 21 4.89 0.84 -12.84
CA HIS A 21 6.19 0.24 -13.15
C HIS A 21 6.87 -0.32 -11.90
N LEU A 22 6.78 0.40 -10.79
CA LEU A 22 7.33 -0.05 -9.51
C LEU A 22 6.61 -1.31 -8.99
N GLU A 23 5.29 -1.41 -9.14
CA GLU A 23 4.52 -2.60 -8.80
C GLU A 23 4.91 -3.81 -9.65
N VAL A 24 5.01 -3.63 -10.97
CA VAL A 24 5.43 -4.69 -11.90
C VAL A 24 6.82 -5.21 -11.50
N LEU A 25 7.75 -4.31 -11.22
CA LEU A 25 9.09 -4.67 -10.78
C LEU A 25 9.06 -5.45 -9.46
N ALA A 26 8.29 -4.98 -8.49
CA ALA A 26 8.16 -5.64 -7.19
C ALA A 26 7.55 -7.04 -7.28
N ASN A 27 6.65 -7.27 -8.23
CA ASN A 27 6.06 -8.60 -8.47
C ASN A 27 7.06 -9.62 -9.04
N ASN A 28 8.20 -9.17 -9.59
CA ASN A 28 9.30 -10.03 -10.03
C ASN A 28 10.30 -10.35 -8.90
N SER A 29 10.11 -9.79 -7.70
CA SER A 29 10.95 -10.06 -6.54
C SER A 29 10.87 -11.52 -6.10
N SER A 30 11.96 -12.04 -5.57
CA SER A 30 12.04 -13.36 -4.94
C SER A 30 11.11 -13.51 -3.72
N PHE A 31 10.63 -12.42 -3.17
CA PHE A 31 9.70 -12.36 -2.03
C PHE A 31 8.22 -12.30 -2.45
N ALA A 32 7.92 -11.99 -3.71
CA ALA A 32 6.55 -11.69 -4.16
C ALA A 32 5.56 -12.83 -3.94
N THR A 33 6.02 -14.08 -3.99
CA THR A 33 5.19 -15.29 -3.79
C THR A 33 5.33 -15.91 -2.40
N LYS A 34 6.19 -15.36 -1.54
CA LYS A 34 6.41 -15.89 -0.19
C LYS A 34 5.28 -15.48 0.76
N LEU A 35 4.98 -16.36 1.70
CA LEU A 35 4.10 -16.03 2.81
C LEU A 35 4.77 -14.97 3.70
N LYS A 36 3.95 -14.12 4.32
CA LYS A 36 4.41 -13.05 5.24
C LYS A 36 5.42 -13.54 6.29
N SER A 37 5.20 -14.73 6.85
CA SER A 37 6.06 -15.33 7.88
C SER A 37 7.46 -15.71 7.38
N ALA A 38 7.65 -15.83 6.07
CA ALA A 38 8.92 -16.17 5.44
C ALA A 38 9.69 -14.95 4.90
N VAL A 39 9.11 -13.75 5.03
CA VAL A 39 9.71 -12.52 4.53
C VAL A 39 10.45 -11.82 5.66
N ASN A 40 11.78 -11.83 5.57
CA ASN A 40 12.64 -11.06 6.48
C ASN A 40 13.38 -9.98 5.68
N ILE A 41 12.82 -8.78 5.68
CA ILE A 41 13.38 -7.61 4.99
C ILE A 41 13.74 -6.57 6.05
N PRO A 42 14.99 -6.06 6.07
CA PRO A 42 15.44 -5.10 7.08
C PRO A 42 14.91 -3.67 6.86
N VAL A 43 14.17 -3.45 5.78
CA VAL A 43 13.56 -2.15 5.45
C VAL A 43 12.25 -2.00 6.21
N LYS A 44 12.10 -0.89 6.93
CA LYS A 44 10.91 -0.60 7.74
C LYS A 44 10.45 0.83 7.52
N MET A 45 9.19 1.08 7.80
CA MET A 45 8.57 2.40 7.85
C MET A 45 7.81 2.52 9.18
N PRO A 46 8.54 2.69 10.31
CA PRO A 46 7.95 2.67 11.64
C PRO A 46 7.09 3.91 11.88
N LEU A 47 6.27 3.86 12.95
CA LEU A 47 5.48 5.00 13.39
C LEU A 47 6.24 5.84 14.41
N ILE A 48 6.12 7.16 14.28
CA ILE A 48 6.41 8.15 15.33
C ILE A 48 5.08 8.82 15.69
N GLY A 49 4.47 8.39 16.79
CA GLY A 49 3.08 8.73 17.10
C GLY A 49 2.13 8.22 15.99
N ASN A 50 1.40 9.13 15.35
CA ASN A 50 0.47 8.82 14.26
C ASN A 50 1.03 9.17 12.86
N LYS A 51 2.35 9.14 12.69
CA LYS A 51 3.01 9.47 11.43
C LYS A 51 4.03 8.40 11.07
N LEU A 52 4.15 8.11 9.78
CA LEU A 52 5.19 7.23 9.25
C LEU A 52 6.55 7.95 9.27
N ASP A 53 7.58 7.28 9.77
CA ASP A 53 8.96 7.78 9.74
C ASP A 53 9.59 7.52 8.37
N LEU A 54 9.46 8.51 7.48
CA LEU A 54 10.06 8.44 6.14
C LEU A 54 11.59 8.58 6.18
N ALA A 55 12.15 9.24 7.17
CA ALA A 55 13.60 9.38 7.28
C ALA A 55 14.24 8.02 7.59
N TYR A 56 13.67 7.29 8.56
CA TYR A 56 14.10 5.93 8.86
C TYR A 56 13.93 5.00 7.66
N PHE A 57 12.77 5.10 6.97
CA PHE A 57 12.54 4.31 5.75
C PHE A 57 13.65 4.54 4.73
N TRP A 58 13.93 5.79 4.35
CA TRP A 58 14.96 6.10 3.36
C TRP A 58 16.34 5.61 3.78
N GLN A 59 16.71 5.78 5.04
CA GLN A 59 17.99 5.31 5.56
C GLN A 59 18.09 3.78 5.45
N SER A 60 17.09 3.04 5.91
CA SER A 60 17.08 1.56 5.85
C SER A 60 17.04 1.05 4.40
N TRP A 61 16.25 1.70 3.53
CA TRP A 61 16.05 1.29 2.15
C TRP A 61 17.29 1.56 1.28
N LEU A 62 17.97 2.69 1.46
CA LEU A 62 19.20 3.02 0.73
C LEU A 62 20.33 2.07 1.11
N ASN A 63 20.44 1.70 2.38
CA ASN A 63 21.44 0.75 2.88
C ASN A 63 21.09 -0.73 2.63
N TYR A 64 19.90 -1.02 2.11
CA TYR A 64 19.51 -2.38 1.78
C TYR A 64 20.13 -2.81 0.45
N HIS A 65 21.17 -3.66 0.52
CA HIS A 65 21.87 -4.20 -0.64
C HIS A 65 21.12 -5.42 -1.18
N ALA A 66 20.31 -5.20 -2.21
CA ALA A 66 19.48 -6.23 -2.84
C ALA A 66 19.26 -5.88 -4.33
N SER A 67 18.66 -6.81 -5.07
CA SER A 67 18.25 -6.57 -6.45
C SER A 67 17.25 -5.40 -6.56
N VAL A 68 17.07 -4.86 -7.74
CA VAL A 68 16.13 -3.75 -8.00
C VAL A 68 14.70 -4.20 -7.70
N GLU A 69 14.36 -5.45 -8.05
CA GLU A 69 13.09 -6.10 -7.79
C GLU A 69 12.83 -6.25 -6.29
N ASP A 70 13.82 -6.73 -5.54
CA ASP A 70 13.71 -6.92 -4.09
C ASP A 70 13.62 -5.58 -3.36
N LYS A 71 14.31 -4.54 -3.84
CA LYS A 71 14.18 -3.16 -3.31
C LYS A 71 12.81 -2.56 -3.60
N ALA A 72 12.25 -2.83 -4.79
CA ALA A 72 10.88 -2.41 -5.13
C ALA A 72 9.85 -3.12 -4.25
N PHE A 73 10.03 -4.42 -4.01
CA PHE A 73 9.17 -5.16 -3.08
C PHE A 73 9.32 -4.67 -1.64
N ALA A 74 10.54 -4.42 -1.17
CA ALA A 74 10.82 -3.92 0.18
C ALA A 74 10.10 -2.59 0.47
N PHE A 75 9.98 -1.72 -0.54
CA PHE A 75 9.18 -0.49 -0.42
C PHE A 75 7.70 -0.80 -0.18
N HIS A 76 7.08 -1.64 -1.01
CA HIS A 76 5.67 -2.00 -0.86
C HIS A 76 5.42 -2.70 0.47
N TYR A 77 6.32 -3.57 0.88
CA TYR A 77 6.24 -4.31 2.14
C TYR A 77 6.30 -3.38 3.35
N ALA A 78 7.30 -2.49 3.41
CA ALA A 78 7.46 -1.53 4.50
C ALA A 78 6.28 -0.55 4.57
N LEU A 79 5.80 -0.07 3.41
CA LEU A 79 4.64 0.81 3.30
C LEU A 79 3.37 0.13 3.82
N ALA A 80 3.13 -1.12 3.39
CA ALA A 80 1.98 -1.88 3.84
C ALA A 80 2.01 -2.15 5.36
N GLN A 81 3.17 -2.50 5.91
CA GLN A 81 3.32 -2.69 7.35
C GLN A 81 3.04 -1.41 8.13
N GLY A 82 3.65 -0.28 7.73
CA GLY A 82 3.48 0.99 8.43
C GLY A 82 2.03 1.48 8.39
N PHE A 83 1.36 1.43 7.22
CA PHE A 83 -0.05 1.81 7.11
C PHE A 83 -0.98 0.84 7.84
N ALA A 84 -0.71 -0.46 7.81
CA ALA A 84 -1.50 -1.42 8.55
C ALA A 84 -1.39 -1.20 10.06
N GLU A 85 -0.20 -0.94 10.57
CA GLU A 85 0.02 -0.62 11.99
C GLU A 85 -0.71 0.66 12.39
N LEU A 86 -0.63 1.73 11.57
CA LEU A 86 -1.35 2.97 11.80
C LEU A 86 -2.87 2.74 11.83
N ALA A 87 -3.40 2.03 10.83
CA ALA A 87 -4.83 1.73 10.74
C ALA A 87 -5.30 0.85 11.92
N ALA A 88 -4.53 -0.17 12.30
CA ALA A 88 -4.82 -1.03 13.43
C ALA A 88 -4.86 -0.26 14.77
N ASN A 89 -3.89 0.64 14.99
CA ASN A 89 -3.84 1.47 16.19
C ASN A 89 -5.07 2.39 16.27
N GLN A 90 -5.45 3.03 15.16
CA GLN A 90 -6.64 3.87 15.11
C GLN A 90 -7.93 3.04 15.30
N ALA A 91 -8.03 1.88 14.65
CA ALA A 91 -9.19 1.01 14.78
C ALA A 91 -9.38 0.52 16.23
N ARG A 92 -8.30 0.12 16.91
CA ARG A 92 -8.36 -0.27 18.32
C ARG A 92 -8.73 0.91 19.23
N GLN A 93 -8.13 2.08 19.01
CA GLN A 93 -8.44 3.30 19.78
C GLN A 93 -9.91 3.68 19.69
N HIS A 94 -10.52 3.53 18.50
CA HIS A 94 -11.92 3.87 18.25
C HIS A 94 -12.87 2.67 18.35
N GLN A 95 -12.40 1.52 18.81
CA GLN A 95 -13.17 0.28 18.95
C GLN A 95 -13.83 -0.19 17.63
N CYS A 96 -13.22 0.14 16.50
CA CYS A 96 -13.67 -0.27 15.18
C CYS A 96 -13.11 -1.65 14.83
N ARG A 97 -13.97 -2.53 14.30
CA ARG A 97 -13.56 -3.86 13.81
C ARG A 97 -13.43 -3.92 12.29
N THR A 98 -13.89 -2.90 11.60
CA THR A 98 -13.90 -2.84 10.13
C THR A 98 -12.96 -1.74 9.65
N ILE A 99 -12.12 -2.08 8.70
CA ILE A 99 -11.20 -1.16 8.00
C ILE A 99 -11.56 -1.19 6.52
N VAL A 100 -11.69 -0.03 5.91
CA VAL A 100 -12.01 0.11 4.48
C VAL A 100 -10.78 0.54 3.71
N LEU A 101 -10.43 -0.20 2.65
CA LEU A 101 -9.40 0.18 1.70
C LEU A 101 -10.04 0.81 0.47
N SER A 102 -9.80 2.11 0.25
CA SER A 102 -10.36 2.90 -0.84
C SER A 102 -9.33 3.89 -1.37
N GLY A 103 -9.60 4.46 -2.53
CA GLY A 103 -8.73 5.43 -3.20
C GLY A 103 -7.92 4.81 -4.34
N GLY A 104 -7.41 5.68 -5.26
CA GLY A 104 -6.70 5.26 -6.46
C GLY A 104 -5.47 4.39 -6.20
N VAL A 105 -4.77 4.61 -5.09
CA VAL A 105 -3.61 3.79 -4.68
C VAL A 105 -3.96 2.32 -4.49
N MET A 106 -5.22 2.00 -4.18
CA MET A 106 -5.68 0.61 -4.01
C MET A 106 -5.82 -0.16 -5.32
N HIS A 107 -5.60 0.47 -6.48
CA HIS A 107 -5.40 -0.24 -7.75
C HIS A 107 -4.10 -1.06 -7.74
N ASN A 108 -3.09 -0.67 -6.95
CA ASN A 108 -1.90 -1.46 -6.72
C ASN A 108 -2.26 -2.76 -5.97
N GLN A 109 -2.24 -3.87 -6.70
CA GLN A 109 -2.70 -5.17 -6.20
C GLN A 109 -1.75 -5.75 -5.16
N LEU A 110 -0.44 -5.53 -5.34
CA LEU A 110 0.58 -5.97 -4.39
C LEU A 110 0.39 -5.28 -3.04
N LEU A 111 0.28 -3.94 -3.05
CA LEU A 111 0.07 -3.16 -1.83
C LEU A 111 -1.23 -3.57 -1.13
N ARG A 112 -2.33 -3.71 -1.89
CA ARG A 112 -3.62 -4.14 -1.36
C ARG A 112 -3.58 -5.53 -0.72
N ARG A 113 -2.87 -6.49 -1.35
CA ARG A 113 -2.65 -7.83 -0.79
C ARG A 113 -1.88 -7.75 0.52
N LEU A 114 -0.75 -7.06 0.53
CA LEU A 114 0.09 -6.90 1.72
C LEU A 114 -0.64 -6.20 2.87
N LEU A 115 -1.46 -5.19 2.58
CA LEU A 115 -2.32 -4.54 3.59
C LEU A 115 -3.33 -5.52 4.19
N LYS A 116 -4.03 -6.31 3.37
CA LYS A 116 -4.99 -7.31 3.85
C LYS A 116 -4.32 -8.38 4.73
N GLU A 117 -3.14 -8.84 4.34
CA GLU A 117 -2.35 -9.80 5.13
C GLU A 117 -1.93 -9.21 6.49
N ASN A 118 -1.54 -7.93 6.54
CA ASN A 118 -1.16 -7.27 7.77
C ASN A 118 -2.34 -6.88 8.67
N LEU A 119 -3.54 -6.76 8.11
CA LEU A 119 -4.78 -6.41 8.81
C LEU A 119 -5.69 -7.62 9.04
N SER A 120 -5.16 -8.84 9.03
CA SER A 120 -5.95 -10.09 9.09
C SER A 120 -6.79 -10.25 10.36
N GLU A 121 -6.51 -9.51 11.43
CA GLU A 121 -7.32 -9.46 12.66
C GLU A 121 -8.59 -8.59 12.52
N PHE A 122 -8.70 -7.78 11.46
CA PHE A 122 -9.83 -6.89 11.19
C PHE A 122 -10.67 -7.39 10.02
N HIS A 123 -11.92 -6.94 9.98
CA HIS A 123 -12.75 -7.10 8.80
C HIS A 123 -12.36 -6.05 7.76
N VAL A 124 -11.57 -6.46 6.76
CA VAL A 124 -11.07 -5.55 5.72
C VAL A 124 -12.00 -5.54 4.52
N LEU A 125 -12.64 -4.40 4.27
CA LEU A 125 -13.48 -4.15 3.10
C LEU A 125 -12.68 -3.47 2.00
N SER A 126 -12.90 -3.90 0.77
CA SER A 126 -12.40 -3.22 -0.44
C SER A 126 -13.43 -3.37 -1.55
N ALA A 127 -13.53 -2.37 -2.43
CA ALA A 127 -14.43 -2.46 -3.57
C ALA A 127 -13.99 -3.61 -4.50
N HIS A 128 -14.97 -4.38 -5.00
CA HIS A 128 -14.76 -5.48 -5.94
C HIS A 128 -15.47 -5.26 -7.28
N LYS A 129 -16.67 -4.68 -7.23
CA LYS A 129 -17.52 -4.44 -8.42
C LYS A 129 -17.47 -3.01 -8.92
N LEU A 130 -16.94 -2.11 -8.12
CA LEU A 130 -16.87 -0.69 -8.38
C LEU A 130 -15.40 -0.24 -8.40
N PRO A 131 -15.07 0.84 -9.15
CA PRO A 131 -13.77 1.45 -9.06
C PRO A 131 -13.46 1.88 -7.61
N MET A 132 -12.22 1.64 -7.17
CA MET A 132 -11.78 2.02 -5.82
C MET A 132 -11.43 3.51 -5.71
N GLY A 133 -11.20 4.18 -6.83
CA GLY A 133 -10.91 5.61 -6.95
C GLY A 133 -12.15 6.43 -7.32
N ASP A 134 -11.91 7.58 -7.92
CA ASP A 134 -12.92 8.61 -8.24
C ASP A 134 -14.06 8.11 -9.13
N GLY A 135 -13.82 7.08 -9.95
CA GLY A 135 -14.88 6.45 -10.76
C GLY A 135 -16.05 5.86 -9.95
N GLY A 136 -15.87 5.66 -8.65
CA GLY A 136 -16.93 5.18 -7.74
C GLY A 136 -17.77 6.30 -7.10
N LEU A 137 -17.34 7.57 -7.20
CA LEU A 137 -17.97 8.69 -6.51
C LEU A 137 -19.43 8.92 -6.93
N SER A 138 -19.72 8.86 -8.22
CA SER A 138 -21.07 9.09 -8.77
C SER A 138 -22.10 8.13 -8.21
N LEU A 139 -21.74 6.85 -8.06
CA LEU A 139 -22.61 5.86 -7.44
C LEU A 139 -22.78 6.14 -5.95
N GLY A 140 -21.71 6.48 -5.25
CA GLY A 140 -21.79 6.86 -3.82
C GLY A 140 -22.73 8.03 -3.59
N GLN A 141 -22.65 9.07 -4.43
CA GLN A 141 -23.56 10.22 -4.41
C GLN A 141 -25.02 9.80 -4.66
N ALA A 142 -25.28 8.94 -5.64
CA ALA A 142 -26.62 8.45 -5.93
C ALA A 142 -27.19 7.67 -4.74
N VAL A 143 -26.42 6.76 -4.13
CA VAL A 143 -26.83 5.99 -2.95
C VAL A 143 -27.15 6.91 -1.77
N ILE A 144 -26.32 7.92 -1.49
CA ILE A 144 -26.57 8.89 -0.42
C ILE A 144 -27.86 9.67 -0.71
N ALA A 145 -28.08 10.11 -1.95
CA ALA A 145 -29.28 10.84 -2.34
C ALA A 145 -30.56 10.01 -2.13
N MET A 146 -30.51 8.72 -2.44
CA MET A 146 -31.65 7.79 -2.24
C MET A 146 -32.00 7.55 -0.76
N HIS A 147 -31.06 7.73 0.17
CA HIS A 147 -31.25 7.49 1.60
C HIS A 147 -31.45 8.78 2.43
N ARG A 148 -31.52 9.93 1.78
CA ARG A 148 -31.72 11.24 2.42
C ARG A 148 -33.19 11.63 2.60
N ASN A 149 -34.12 10.73 2.41
CA ASN A 149 -35.58 10.99 2.64
C ASN A 149 -35.95 10.67 4.08
#